data_f8614f595754a4edc240209788c452b3
#
_entry.id   f8614f595754a4edc240209788c452b3
#
_cell.length_a   1.000
_cell.length_b   1.000
_cell.length_c   1.000
_cell.angle_alpha   90.00
_cell.angle_beta   90.00
_cell.angle_gamma   90.00
#
_symmetry.space_group_name_H-M   'P 1'
#
loop_
_entity.id
_entity.type
_entity.pdbx_description
1 polymer ?
#
loop_
_entity_poly.entity_id
_entity_poly.type
_entity_poly.pdbx_seq_one_letter_code
_entity_poly.pdbx_strand_id
1 'polypeptide(L)'
;MESRRRQLHGLCHRKHPERHIRRYSPRQLSLGYTAVDGGIGYTYFDTKTGREFSIVGGVTYNTINPDLQYQNGIDFHIDWAASQFLSKDTLVGLAGYFFQQVTGDSGAGAKLGPFRGRVLGIGPQIGFIFPAGEGYQGYLNVKGYKDFATENRPEGWTAWVTLAFSPTEEKKPTEPMRPRVVK
;
A
#
# COMPACT_ATOMS: atom_id res chain seq x y z
N MET A 1 -2.87 -49.75 74.96
CA MET A 1 -2.05 -48.51 74.85
C MET A 1 -1.75 -48.32 73.37
N GLU A 2 -2.57 -47.51 72.69
CA GLU A 2 -2.61 -47.34 71.25
C GLU A 2 -1.75 -46.13 70.87
N SER A 3 -0.73 -46.38 70.06
CA SER A 3 0.13 -45.34 69.50
C SER A 3 -0.41 -44.90 68.16
N ARG A 4 -0.97 -43.72 68.13
CA ARG A 4 -1.41 -43.04 66.90
C ARG A 4 -0.21 -42.55 66.07
N ARG A 5 0.02 -43.15 64.89
CA ARG A 5 0.90 -42.57 63.85
C ARG A 5 0.11 -41.59 63.01
N ARG A 6 0.50 -40.31 63.01
CA ARG A 6 0.01 -39.32 62.08
C ARG A 6 0.87 -39.41 60.81
N GLN A 7 0.25 -39.78 59.67
CA GLN A 7 0.88 -39.64 58.36
C GLN A 7 0.55 -38.26 57.79
N LEU A 8 1.59 -37.46 57.55
CA LEU A 8 1.52 -36.21 56.79
C LEU A 8 1.61 -36.58 55.31
N HIS A 9 0.51 -36.47 54.59
CA HIS A 9 0.52 -36.50 53.14
C HIS A 9 0.85 -35.11 52.59
N GLY A 10 2.10 -34.91 52.16
CA GLY A 10 2.53 -33.76 51.38
C GLY A 10 1.99 -33.91 49.95
N LEU A 11 0.92 -33.16 49.59
CA LEU A 11 0.49 -33.01 48.22
C LEU A 11 1.46 -32.05 47.48
N CYS A 12 2.36 -32.66 46.70
CA CYS A 12 3.16 -31.94 45.74
C CYS A 12 2.30 -31.58 44.52
N HIS A 13 1.76 -30.36 44.48
CA HIS A 13 1.04 -29.84 43.33
C HIS A 13 2.08 -29.49 42.24
N ARG A 14 2.32 -30.43 41.34
CA ARG A 14 3.08 -30.20 40.11
C ARG A 14 2.22 -29.35 39.18
N LYS A 15 2.42 -28.03 39.15
CA LYS A 15 1.83 -27.14 38.14
C LYS A 15 2.40 -27.56 36.78
N HIS A 16 1.58 -28.20 35.96
CA HIS A 16 1.86 -28.32 34.54
C HIS A 16 1.86 -26.93 33.95
N PRO A 17 2.88 -26.54 33.13
CA PRO A 17 2.79 -25.31 32.37
C PRO A 17 1.66 -25.49 31.33
N GLU A 18 0.56 -24.77 31.54
CA GLU A 18 -0.48 -24.67 30.54
C GLU A 18 0.16 -24.07 29.28
N ARG A 19 0.32 -24.90 28.25
CA ARG A 19 0.59 -24.40 26.90
C ARG A 19 -0.64 -23.62 26.50
N HIS A 20 -0.59 -22.30 26.60
CA HIS A 20 -1.52 -21.43 25.91
C HIS A 20 -1.30 -21.65 24.41
N ILE A 21 -2.03 -22.59 23.85
CA ILE A 21 -2.26 -22.67 22.41
C ILE A 21 -3.07 -21.41 22.10
N ARG A 22 -2.39 -20.34 21.66
CA ARG A 22 -3.06 -19.17 21.08
C ARG A 22 -3.88 -19.71 19.92
N ARG A 23 -5.20 -19.80 20.11
CA ARG A 23 -6.13 -20.04 19.03
C ARG A 23 -5.95 -18.86 18.07
N TYR A 24 -5.36 -19.11 16.92
CA TYR A 24 -5.36 -18.17 15.82
C TYR A 24 -6.82 -17.82 15.52
N SER A 25 -7.26 -16.65 15.96
CA SER A 25 -8.56 -16.13 15.55
C SER A 25 -8.44 -15.72 14.08
N PRO A 26 -9.22 -16.30 13.15
CA PRO A 26 -9.14 -15.95 11.73
C PRO A 26 -9.61 -14.52 11.43
N ARG A 27 -9.88 -13.71 12.45
CA ARG A 27 -10.33 -12.31 12.34
C ARG A 27 -9.26 -11.26 12.56
N GLN A 28 -8.00 -11.62 12.81
CA GLN A 28 -6.91 -10.64 12.88
C GLN A 28 -6.29 -10.44 11.49
N LEU A 29 -6.98 -9.70 10.65
CA LEU A 29 -6.43 -9.11 9.42
C LEU A 29 -5.53 -7.88 9.72
N SER A 30 -5.30 -7.56 10.99
CA SER A 30 -4.47 -6.44 11.42
C SER A 30 -3.03 -6.92 11.66
N LEU A 31 -2.07 -6.18 11.12
CA LEU A 31 -0.64 -6.35 11.38
C LEU A 31 -0.24 -5.99 12.83
N GLY A 32 -1.21 -5.56 13.65
CA GLY A 32 -1.01 -5.20 15.06
C GLY A 32 -0.34 -3.84 15.28
N TYR A 33 -0.23 -3.02 14.24
CA TYR A 33 0.26 -1.63 14.33
C TYR A 33 -0.52 -0.72 13.38
N THR A 34 -0.39 0.60 13.57
CA THR A 34 -0.97 1.62 12.71
C THR A 34 0.12 2.24 11.85
N ALA A 35 -0.13 2.39 10.56
CA ALA A 35 0.72 3.15 9.65
C ALA A 35 0.02 4.47 9.31
N VAL A 36 0.76 5.57 9.35
CA VAL A 36 0.30 6.90 8.92
C VAL A 36 1.15 7.32 7.73
N ASP A 37 0.49 7.58 6.62
CA ASP A 37 1.14 7.97 5.37
C ASP A 37 0.76 9.40 4.99
N GLY A 38 1.73 10.15 4.44
CA GLY A 38 1.51 11.47 3.90
C GLY A 38 2.40 11.70 2.68
N GLY A 39 1.81 12.24 1.62
CA GLY A 39 2.51 12.40 0.36
C GLY A 39 1.96 13.54 -0.50
N ILE A 40 2.66 13.79 -1.61
CA ILE A 40 2.31 14.77 -2.62
C ILE A 40 2.42 14.15 -4.01
N GLY A 41 1.48 14.51 -4.90
CA GLY A 41 1.45 14.06 -6.28
C GLY A 41 1.46 15.21 -7.25
N TYR A 42 2.01 14.95 -8.44
CA TYR A 42 2.00 15.86 -9.57
C TYR A 42 1.68 15.08 -10.84
N THR A 43 0.80 15.63 -11.68
CA THR A 43 0.49 15.10 -13.01
C THR A 43 0.64 16.19 -14.05
N TYR A 44 1.40 15.89 -15.10
CA TYR A 44 1.49 16.67 -16.33
C TYR A 44 0.76 15.94 -17.44
N PHE A 45 -0.11 16.64 -18.16
CA PHE A 45 -0.84 16.10 -19.30
C PHE A 45 -0.85 17.09 -20.45
N ASP A 46 -0.30 16.69 -21.59
CA ASP A 46 -0.36 17.46 -22.85
C ASP A 46 -1.51 16.94 -23.73
N THR A 47 -2.57 17.71 -23.78
CA THR A 47 -3.78 17.38 -24.55
C THR A 47 -3.57 17.35 -26.07
N LYS A 48 -2.49 17.99 -26.59
CA LYS A 48 -2.18 18.04 -28.02
C LYS A 48 -1.48 16.76 -28.48
N THR A 49 -0.55 16.29 -27.68
CA THR A 49 0.26 15.09 -28.00
C THR A 49 -0.25 13.84 -27.33
N GLY A 50 -1.13 13.95 -26.34
CA GLY A 50 -1.65 12.82 -25.53
C GLY A 50 -0.56 12.23 -24.59
N ARG A 51 0.46 13.00 -24.26
CA ARG A 51 1.52 12.57 -23.32
C ARG A 51 1.13 12.89 -21.89
N GLU A 52 1.32 11.92 -21.03
CA GLU A 52 1.09 12.05 -19.58
C GLU A 52 2.32 11.63 -18.81
N PHE A 53 2.64 12.38 -17.76
CA PHE A 53 3.61 12.01 -16.75
C PHE A 53 3.01 12.27 -15.37
N SER A 54 2.95 11.25 -14.54
CA SER A 54 2.45 11.34 -13.17
C SER A 54 3.52 10.84 -12.21
N ILE A 55 3.65 11.51 -11.07
CA ILE A 55 4.55 11.12 -9.99
C ILE A 55 3.89 11.40 -8.65
N VAL A 56 4.02 10.48 -7.72
CA VAL A 56 3.59 10.63 -6.32
C VAL A 56 4.75 10.24 -5.42
N GLY A 57 5.04 11.03 -4.41
CA GLY A 57 6.04 10.72 -3.40
C GLY A 57 5.45 10.89 -2.01
N GLY A 58 5.83 10.00 -1.08
CA GLY A 58 5.29 10.01 0.27
C GLY A 58 6.23 9.39 1.30
N VAL A 59 5.82 9.56 2.55
CA VAL A 59 6.52 9.03 3.73
C VAL A 59 5.50 8.35 4.63
N THR A 60 5.81 7.12 5.03
CA THR A 60 5.00 6.34 5.96
C THR A 60 5.69 6.22 7.30
N TYR A 61 5.00 6.59 8.37
CA TYR A 61 5.40 6.34 9.75
C TYR A 61 4.62 5.16 10.31
N ASN A 62 5.33 4.19 10.87
CA ASN A 62 4.76 2.99 11.47
C ASN A 62 4.81 3.10 13.00
N THR A 63 3.69 2.84 13.69
CA THR A 63 3.67 2.76 15.15
C THR A 63 4.24 1.42 15.62
N ILE A 64 4.60 1.35 16.90
CA ILE A 64 5.06 0.09 17.50
C ILE A 64 3.92 -0.94 17.52
N ASN A 65 4.24 -2.20 17.20
CA ASN A 65 3.40 -3.35 17.50
C ASN A 65 3.64 -3.76 18.96
N PRO A 66 2.68 -3.55 19.88
CA PRO A 66 2.87 -3.80 21.30
C PRO A 66 3.03 -5.29 21.64
N ASP A 67 2.43 -6.18 20.85
CA ASP A 67 2.51 -7.63 21.10
C ASP A 67 3.89 -8.19 20.73
N LEU A 68 4.48 -7.68 19.65
CA LEU A 68 5.79 -8.11 19.18
C LEU A 68 6.92 -7.24 19.70
N GLN A 69 6.63 -6.10 20.33
CA GLN A 69 7.59 -5.08 20.73
C GLN A 69 8.52 -4.67 19.56
N TYR A 70 7.91 -4.52 18.38
CA TYR A 70 8.59 -4.29 17.11
C TYR A 70 8.00 -3.07 16.41
N GLN A 71 8.84 -2.23 15.87
CA GLN A 71 8.46 -1.07 15.08
C GLN A 71 9.25 -1.07 13.78
N ASN A 72 8.56 -1.07 12.64
CA ASN A 72 9.16 -0.80 11.34
C ASN A 72 9.70 0.62 11.32
N GLY A 73 10.80 0.82 10.61
CA GLY A 73 11.33 2.14 10.35
C GLY A 73 10.36 3.00 9.53
N ILE A 74 10.79 4.24 9.28
CA ILE A 74 10.10 5.18 8.40
C ILE A 74 10.38 4.77 6.96
N ASP A 75 9.33 4.69 6.15
CA ASP A 75 9.41 4.34 4.75
C ASP A 75 9.24 5.58 3.87
N PHE A 76 10.08 5.70 2.85
CA PHE A 76 9.95 6.66 1.76
C PHE A 76 9.55 5.90 0.49
N HIS A 77 8.59 6.42 -0.25
CA HIS A 77 8.16 5.81 -1.50
C HIS A 77 7.90 6.85 -2.59
N ILE A 78 8.13 6.43 -3.81
CA ILE A 78 7.79 7.18 -5.03
C ILE A 78 7.11 6.21 -5.98
N ASP A 79 5.98 6.63 -6.56
CA ASP A 79 5.34 5.99 -7.69
C ASP A 79 5.32 6.95 -8.87
N TRP A 80 5.59 6.46 -10.08
CA TRP A 80 5.57 7.27 -11.29
C TRP A 80 5.00 6.49 -12.47
N ALA A 81 4.47 7.22 -13.43
CA ALA A 81 4.00 6.69 -14.69
C ALA A 81 4.27 7.69 -15.82
N ALA A 82 4.70 7.17 -16.97
CA ALA A 82 4.85 7.91 -18.22
C ALA A 82 4.03 7.21 -19.29
N SER A 83 3.02 7.88 -19.82
CA SER A 83 2.02 7.29 -20.69
C SER A 83 1.84 8.08 -21.97
N GLN A 84 1.43 7.39 -23.02
CA GLN A 84 0.99 7.96 -24.28
C GLN A 84 -0.46 7.50 -24.55
N PHE A 85 -1.38 8.43 -24.72
CA PHE A 85 -2.71 8.14 -25.22
C PHE A 85 -2.63 7.84 -26.71
N LEU A 86 -3.01 6.63 -27.10
CA LEU A 86 -3.11 6.18 -28.50
C LEU A 86 -4.44 6.59 -29.10
N SER A 87 -5.46 6.70 -28.26
CA SER A 87 -6.80 7.18 -28.60
C SER A 87 -7.38 7.94 -27.39
N LYS A 88 -8.63 8.40 -27.51
CA LYS A 88 -9.34 9.02 -26.39
C LYS A 88 -9.56 8.07 -25.20
N ASP A 89 -9.56 6.78 -25.50
CA ASP A 89 -10.00 5.74 -24.56
C ASP A 89 -8.89 4.74 -24.21
N THR A 90 -7.71 4.84 -24.85
CA THR A 90 -6.64 3.87 -24.68
C THR A 90 -5.31 4.57 -24.44
N LEU A 91 -4.62 4.19 -23.40
CA LEU A 91 -3.25 4.62 -23.09
C LEU A 91 -2.32 3.42 -22.95
N VAL A 92 -1.05 3.63 -23.30
CA VAL A 92 0.03 2.69 -23.05
C VAL A 92 1.21 3.47 -22.46
N GLY A 93 2.05 2.80 -21.68
CA GLY A 93 3.18 3.47 -21.08
C GLY A 93 4.04 2.58 -20.21
N LEU A 94 4.91 3.21 -19.46
CA LEU A 94 5.72 2.63 -18.42
C LEU A 94 5.29 3.19 -17.07
N ALA A 95 5.30 2.32 -16.06
CA ALA A 95 5.12 2.71 -14.68
C ALA A 95 6.26 2.15 -13.83
N GLY A 96 6.57 2.79 -12.74
CA GLY A 96 7.59 2.33 -11.84
C GLY A 96 7.35 2.83 -10.43
N TYR A 97 8.08 2.22 -9.50
CA TYR A 97 8.09 2.63 -8.12
C TYR A 97 9.48 2.51 -7.51
N PHE A 98 9.69 3.27 -6.47
CA PHE A 98 10.84 3.22 -5.59
C PHE A 98 10.36 3.17 -4.15
N PHE A 99 10.86 2.22 -3.39
CA PHE A 99 10.62 2.11 -1.96
C PHE A 99 11.97 2.04 -1.23
N GLN A 100 12.10 2.83 -0.17
CA GLN A 100 13.27 2.84 0.69
C GLN A 100 12.85 3.03 2.15
N GLN A 101 13.17 2.09 2.99
CA GLN A 101 13.09 2.29 4.42
C GLN A 101 14.28 3.15 4.87
N VAL A 102 14.01 4.38 5.30
CA VAL A 102 15.05 5.39 5.60
C VAL A 102 15.60 5.28 7.02
N THR A 103 14.80 4.77 7.97
CA THR A 103 15.26 4.45 9.32
C THR A 103 15.21 2.95 9.56
N GLY A 104 16.08 2.44 10.42
CA GLY A 104 16.07 1.01 10.76
C GLY A 104 14.90 0.63 11.65
N ASP A 105 14.59 -0.66 11.64
CA ASP A 105 13.64 -1.26 12.58
C ASP A 105 14.13 -1.11 14.02
N SER A 106 13.22 -1.08 14.98
CA SER A 106 13.49 -0.83 16.39
C SER A 106 12.59 -1.63 17.32
N GLY A 107 12.90 -1.59 18.61
CA GLY A 107 12.20 -2.31 19.67
C GLY A 107 12.82 -3.66 20.01
N ALA A 108 12.40 -4.26 21.12
CA ALA A 108 12.94 -5.53 21.61
C ALA A 108 12.67 -6.72 20.68
N GLY A 109 11.64 -6.59 19.80
CA GLY A 109 11.32 -7.58 18.78
C GLY A 109 12.17 -7.49 17.51
N ALA A 110 12.98 -6.44 17.33
CA ALA A 110 13.85 -6.24 16.17
C ALA A 110 15.12 -7.10 16.26
N LYS A 111 14.96 -8.41 16.26
CA LYS A 111 16.05 -9.39 16.46
C LYS A 111 17.10 -9.39 15.36
N LEU A 112 16.78 -8.89 14.18
CA LEU A 112 17.71 -8.75 13.04
C LEU A 112 18.47 -7.41 13.06
N GLY A 113 18.30 -6.61 14.13
CA GLY A 113 18.91 -5.29 14.25
C GLY A 113 18.17 -4.22 13.42
N PRO A 114 18.84 -3.09 13.10
CA PRO A 114 18.23 -1.97 12.37
C PRO A 114 18.11 -2.28 10.88
N PHE A 115 17.30 -3.27 10.57
CA PHE A 115 17.02 -3.73 9.23
C PHE A 115 16.42 -2.61 8.36
N ARG A 116 16.78 -2.53 7.09
CA ARG A 116 16.25 -1.56 6.13
C ARG A 116 15.99 -2.26 4.81
N GLY A 117 14.81 -2.03 4.24
CA GLY A 117 14.44 -2.56 2.95
C GLY A 117 14.54 -1.51 1.85
N ARG A 118 14.93 -1.95 0.64
CA ARG A 118 14.86 -1.16 -0.59
C ARG A 118 14.39 -2.03 -1.73
N VAL A 119 13.61 -1.44 -2.63
CA VAL A 119 13.23 -2.06 -3.90
C VAL A 119 12.87 -1.00 -4.93
N LEU A 120 13.26 -1.25 -6.17
CA LEU A 120 12.80 -0.53 -7.35
C LEU A 120 12.03 -1.49 -8.23
N GLY A 121 10.97 -0.99 -8.86
CA GLY A 121 10.19 -1.74 -9.84
C GLY A 121 9.91 -0.88 -11.06
N ILE A 122 9.93 -1.50 -12.23
CA ILE A 122 9.54 -0.88 -13.50
C ILE A 122 8.84 -1.90 -14.38
N GLY A 123 7.90 -1.43 -15.17
CA GLY A 123 7.24 -2.28 -16.16
C GLY A 123 6.19 -1.56 -17.00
N PRO A 124 5.61 -2.27 -17.96
CA PRO A 124 4.61 -1.74 -18.85
C PRO A 124 3.27 -1.52 -18.15
N GLN A 125 2.49 -0.57 -18.69
CA GLN A 125 1.09 -0.38 -18.35
C GLN A 125 0.24 -0.19 -19.60
N ILE A 126 -1.02 -0.60 -19.51
CA ILE A 126 -2.07 -0.33 -20.48
C ILE A 126 -3.34 0.06 -19.75
N GLY A 127 -4.01 1.10 -20.24
CA GLY A 127 -5.25 1.59 -19.65
C GLY A 127 -6.33 1.79 -20.69
N PHE A 128 -7.58 1.54 -20.27
CA PHE A 128 -8.78 1.69 -21.09
C PHE A 128 -9.82 2.49 -20.33
N ILE A 129 -10.37 3.52 -21.01
CA ILE A 129 -11.52 4.28 -20.54
C ILE A 129 -12.74 3.76 -21.29
N PHE A 130 -13.85 3.53 -20.60
CA PHE A 130 -15.06 3.00 -21.20
C PHE A 130 -16.31 3.61 -20.54
N PRO A 131 -17.44 3.72 -21.25
CA PRO A 131 -18.69 4.15 -20.64
C PRO A 131 -19.19 3.11 -19.64
N ALA A 132 -19.59 3.56 -18.46
CA ALA A 132 -20.01 2.67 -17.36
C ALA A 132 -21.47 2.93 -16.91
N GLY A 133 -22.31 3.37 -17.83
CA GLY A 133 -23.70 3.74 -17.61
C GLY A 133 -23.96 5.24 -17.88
N GLU A 134 -25.18 5.71 -17.62
CA GLU A 134 -25.54 7.11 -17.82
C GLU A 134 -24.77 7.99 -16.83
N GLY A 135 -23.99 8.95 -17.36
CA GLY A 135 -23.23 9.91 -16.53
C GLY A 135 -22.01 9.35 -15.82
N TYR A 136 -21.56 8.10 -16.11
CA TYR A 136 -20.37 7.50 -15.53
C TYR A 136 -19.40 7.00 -16.59
N GLN A 137 -18.12 7.08 -16.28
CA GLN A 137 -17.04 6.44 -17.03
C GLN A 137 -16.28 5.46 -16.13
N GLY A 138 -15.85 4.36 -16.72
CA GLY A 138 -14.97 3.38 -16.11
C GLY A 138 -13.54 3.56 -16.63
N TYR A 139 -12.55 3.25 -15.79
CA TYR A 139 -11.15 3.18 -16.14
C TYR A 139 -10.60 1.83 -15.68
N LEU A 140 -10.09 1.05 -16.62
CA LEU A 140 -9.38 -0.21 -16.36
C LEU A 140 -7.91 0.00 -16.69
N ASN A 141 -7.02 -0.28 -15.74
CA ASN A 141 -5.58 -0.24 -15.97
C ASN A 141 -4.93 -1.54 -15.51
N VAL A 142 -4.04 -2.06 -16.34
CA VAL A 142 -3.20 -3.23 -16.03
C VAL A 142 -1.76 -2.79 -16.06
N LYS A 143 -1.01 -3.13 -15.01
CA LYS A 143 0.41 -2.83 -14.85
C LYS A 143 1.16 -4.09 -14.48
N GLY A 144 2.35 -4.26 -15.02
CA GLY A 144 3.27 -5.29 -14.59
C GLY A 144 4.59 -4.65 -14.17
N TYR A 145 5.20 -5.15 -13.09
CA TYR A 145 6.49 -4.67 -12.62
C TYR A 145 7.48 -5.81 -12.53
N LYS A 146 8.73 -5.54 -12.89
CA LYS A 146 9.89 -6.34 -12.52
C LYS A 146 10.67 -5.59 -11.47
N ASP A 147 10.87 -6.23 -10.32
CA ASP A 147 11.66 -5.68 -9.23
C ASP A 147 13.15 -5.85 -9.52
N PHE A 148 13.93 -4.86 -9.10
CA PHE A 148 15.39 -4.86 -9.22
C PHE A 148 16.00 -3.93 -8.15
N ALA A 149 17.34 -3.98 -8.02
CA ALA A 149 18.09 -3.22 -7.02
C ALA A 149 17.53 -3.39 -5.60
N THR A 150 17.11 -4.61 -5.29
CA THR A 150 16.54 -4.99 -4.00
C THR A 150 17.62 -5.08 -2.93
N GLU A 151 17.29 -4.62 -1.74
CA GLU A 151 18.11 -4.79 -0.55
C GLU A 151 17.21 -5.26 0.58
N ASN A 152 17.56 -6.41 1.17
CA ASN A 152 16.78 -7.02 2.25
C ASN A 152 15.30 -7.27 1.90
N ARG A 153 14.99 -7.44 0.61
CA ARG A 153 13.66 -7.77 0.09
C ARG A 153 13.77 -8.79 -1.03
N PRO A 154 12.79 -9.68 -1.18
CA PRO A 154 12.77 -10.60 -2.32
C PRO A 154 12.62 -9.79 -3.62
N GLU A 155 13.30 -10.23 -4.66
CA GLU A 155 13.12 -9.76 -6.02
C GLU A 155 12.08 -10.61 -6.73
N GLY A 156 11.16 -9.97 -7.48
CA GLY A 156 10.04 -10.69 -8.08
C GLY A 156 9.41 -9.97 -9.26
N TRP A 157 8.24 -10.47 -9.62
CA TRP A 157 7.32 -9.86 -10.57
C TRP A 157 6.01 -9.56 -9.85
N THR A 158 5.42 -8.41 -10.15
CA THR A 158 4.14 -8.00 -9.59
C THR A 158 3.23 -7.52 -10.70
N ALA A 159 1.96 -7.89 -10.65
CA ALA A 159 0.91 -7.42 -11.56
C ALA A 159 -0.21 -6.75 -10.78
N TRP A 160 -0.70 -5.65 -11.30
CA TRP A 160 -1.81 -4.88 -10.73
C TRP A 160 -2.90 -4.68 -11.76
N VAL A 161 -4.14 -4.85 -11.32
CA VAL A 161 -5.35 -4.49 -12.08
C VAL A 161 -6.10 -3.45 -11.27
N THR A 162 -6.32 -2.28 -11.87
CA THR A 162 -7.08 -1.19 -11.26
C THR A 162 -8.36 -1.00 -12.05
N LEU A 163 -9.48 -0.98 -11.36
CA LEU A 163 -10.79 -0.62 -11.92
C LEU A 163 -11.33 0.55 -11.11
N ALA A 164 -11.60 1.66 -11.77
CA ALA A 164 -12.15 2.86 -11.17
C ALA A 164 -13.39 3.33 -11.93
N PHE A 165 -14.31 3.97 -11.21
CA PHE A 165 -15.50 4.59 -11.78
C PHE A 165 -15.57 6.04 -11.32
N SER A 166 -15.84 6.95 -12.26
CA SER A 166 -16.00 8.37 -11.97
C SER A 166 -17.19 8.93 -12.72
N PRO A 167 -17.86 9.97 -12.19
CA PRO A 167 -18.85 10.71 -12.95
C PRO A 167 -18.22 11.30 -14.21
N THR A 168 -18.93 11.26 -15.33
CA THR A 168 -18.53 11.97 -16.54
C THR A 168 -18.80 13.45 -16.33
N GLU A 169 -17.81 14.31 -16.60
CA GLU A 169 -18.03 15.75 -16.56
C GLU A 169 -19.09 16.12 -17.61
N GLU A 170 -20.26 16.59 -17.19
CA GLU A 170 -21.20 17.25 -18.10
C GLU A 170 -20.48 18.46 -18.69
N LYS A 171 -20.28 18.46 -20.01
CA LYS A 171 -19.88 19.68 -20.73
C LYS A 171 -20.93 20.75 -20.43
N LYS A 172 -20.62 21.67 -19.50
CA LYS A 172 -21.44 22.87 -19.34
C LYS A 172 -21.67 23.46 -20.71
N PRO A 173 -22.93 23.69 -21.12
CA PRO A 173 -23.21 24.36 -22.38
C PRO A 173 -22.43 25.65 -22.40
N THR A 174 -21.60 25.87 -23.40
CA THR A 174 -20.89 27.14 -23.60
C THR A 174 -21.98 28.21 -23.75
N GLU A 175 -22.14 29.03 -22.71
CA GLU A 175 -23.12 30.12 -22.77
C GLU A 175 -22.81 30.96 -24.01
N PRO A 176 -23.77 31.18 -24.95
CA PRO A 176 -23.49 31.92 -26.15
C PRO A 176 -23.02 33.32 -25.73
N MET A 177 -21.87 33.73 -26.21
CA MET A 177 -21.29 35.05 -25.95
C MET A 177 -22.35 36.10 -26.33
N ARG A 178 -22.97 36.77 -25.34
CA ARG A 178 -23.88 37.88 -25.59
C ARG A 178 -23.05 38.96 -26.28
N PRO A 179 -23.53 39.44 -27.48
CA PRO A 179 -22.82 40.53 -28.18
C PRO A 179 -22.77 41.75 -27.24
N ARG A 180 -21.56 42.27 -27.01
CA ARG A 180 -21.33 43.52 -26.29
C ARG A 180 -21.96 44.63 -27.09
N VAL A 181 -23.11 45.14 -26.67
CA VAL A 181 -23.67 46.38 -27.22
C VAL A 181 -22.80 47.54 -26.72
N VAL A 182 -21.97 48.07 -27.63
CA VAL A 182 -21.26 49.31 -27.41
C VAL A 182 -22.25 50.44 -27.63
N LYS A 183 -22.53 51.20 -26.58
CA LYS A 183 -23.25 52.50 -26.67
C LYS A 183 -22.28 53.60 -26.93
#